data_c0dbcd2481fdedda610165628cb56642
#
_entry.id   c0dbcd2481fdedda610165628cb56642
#
_cell.length_a   1.000
_cell.length_b   1.000
_cell.length_c   1.000
_cell.angle_alpha   90.00
_cell.angle_beta   90.00
_cell.angle_gamma   90.00
#
_symmetry.space_group_name_H-M   'P 1'
#
loop_
_entity.id
_entity.type
_entity.pdbx_description
1 polymer ?
#
loop_
_entity_poly.entity_id
_entity_poly.type
_entity_poly.pdbx_seq_one_letter_code
_entity_poly.pdbx_strand_id
1 'polypeptide(L)'
;MRVLLKQTLDCTPDAAWRAIHSPAVFREVSSPFMAVESLEADGFPTTWEPGEHPLLMKGLGLVPLGIQVVRLSELTRRDSAHDGVRILRDTGRGISGGLTAVSTWDHSMAIAPDPDHPGKTLYRDQLIFGAGAATLAFWPGFWVFWQWRMHQIARLAPTWRFDLGVDADGADEATLDAPSTNAAGTPPLGG
;
A
#
# COMPACT_ATOMS: atom_id res chain seq x y z
N MET A 1 -2.59 -4.12 -23.20
CA MET A 1 -2.16 -2.69 -23.14
C MET A 1 -1.49 -2.38 -21.81
N ARG A 2 -0.80 -1.22 -21.71
CA ARG A 2 -0.07 -0.84 -20.49
C ARG A 2 -0.41 0.59 -20.09
N VAL A 3 -0.65 0.81 -18.80
CA VAL A 3 -0.62 2.12 -18.12
C VAL A 3 0.59 2.12 -17.20
N LEU A 4 1.43 3.14 -17.25
CA LEU A 4 2.59 3.30 -16.38
C LEU A 4 2.62 4.73 -15.87
N LEU A 5 2.61 4.88 -14.55
CA LEU A 5 2.71 6.16 -13.86
C LEU A 5 3.92 6.14 -12.92
N LYS A 6 4.52 7.31 -12.71
CA LYS A 6 5.65 7.51 -11.80
C LYS A 6 5.43 8.82 -11.05
N GLN A 7 5.65 8.82 -9.74
CA GLN A 7 5.48 9.99 -8.90
C GLN A 7 6.37 9.93 -7.65
N THR A 8 6.84 11.07 -7.17
CA THR A 8 7.43 11.23 -5.84
C THR A 8 6.33 11.44 -4.82
N LEU A 9 6.29 10.62 -3.77
CA LEU A 9 5.34 10.71 -2.68
C LEU A 9 6.00 11.37 -1.45
N ASP A 10 5.27 12.24 -0.77
CA ASP A 10 5.73 12.94 0.44
C ASP A 10 5.54 12.07 1.70
N CYS A 11 6.20 10.92 1.71
CA CYS A 11 6.27 9.98 2.83
C CYS A 11 7.51 9.10 2.68
N THR A 12 7.88 8.41 3.75
CA THR A 12 9.00 7.45 3.72
C THR A 12 8.62 6.19 2.92
N PRO A 13 9.59 5.46 2.35
CA PRO A 13 9.33 4.19 1.64
C PRO A 13 8.60 3.15 2.50
N ASP A 14 8.86 3.11 3.81
CA ASP A 14 8.17 2.19 4.72
C ASP A 14 6.71 2.57 4.94
N ALA A 15 6.41 3.87 5.07
CA ALA A 15 5.03 4.34 5.15
C ALA A 15 4.25 4.03 3.86
N ALA A 16 4.85 4.30 2.69
CA ALA A 16 4.25 3.96 1.40
C ALA A 16 4.03 2.44 1.25
N TRP A 17 4.99 1.62 1.70
CA TRP A 17 4.88 0.16 1.65
C TRP A 17 3.71 -0.35 2.50
N ARG A 18 3.59 0.11 3.73
CA ARG A 18 2.42 -0.22 4.58
C ARG A 18 1.11 0.24 3.95
N ALA A 19 1.09 1.44 3.38
CA ALA A 19 -0.12 2.01 2.79
C ALA A 19 -0.64 1.18 1.60
N ILE A 20 0.22 0.71 0.70
CA ILE A 20 -0.23 -0.12 -0.44
C ILE A 20 -0.70 -1.51 -0.03
N HIS A 21 -0.35 -1.99 1.18
CA HIS A 21 -0.87 -3.22 1.77
C HIS A 21 -2.17 -3.00 2.54
N SER A 22 -2.65 -1.77 2.68
CA SER A 22 -3.87 -1.47 3.44
C SER A 22 -5.12 -1.57 2.56
N PRO A 23 -6.07 -2.47 2.87
CA PRO A 23 -7.38 -2.50 2.22
C PRO A 23 -8.14 -1.17 2.38
N ALA A 24 -7.96 -0.46 3.50
CA ALA A 24 -8.60 0.83 3.73
C ALA A 24 -8.08 1.89 2.75
N VAL A 25 -6.75 1.96 2.56
CA VAL A 25 -6.14 2.86 1.56
C VAL A 25 -6.59 2.48 0.14
N PHE A 26 -6.62 1.18 -0.20
CA PHE A 26 -7.09 0.72 -1.50
C PHE A 26 -8.52 1.19 -1.79
N ARG A 27 -9.43 1.07 -0.82
CA ARG A 27 -10.81 1.53 -0.93
C ARG A 27 -10.89 3.06 -1.11
N GLU A 28 -10.13 3.80 -0.33
CA GLU A 28 -10.12 5.26 -0.37
C GLU A 28 -9.61 5.79 -1.71
N VAL A 29 -8.47 5.29 -2.21
CA VAL A 29 -7.90 5.74 -3.49
C VAL A 29 -8.71 5.30 -4.70
N SER A 30 -9.55 4.28 -4.55
CA SER A 30 -10.44 3.81 -5.61
C SER A 30 -11.75 4.58 -5.69
N SER A 31 -12.17 5.21 -4.59
CA SER A 31 -13.40 5.99 -4.53
C SER A 31 -13.26 7.34 -5.28
N PRO A 32 -14.32 7.86 -5.92
CA PRO A 32 -15.67 7.29 -6.06
C PRO A 32 -15.84 6.34 -7.25
N PHE A 33 -14.81 6.12 -8.07
CA PHE A 33 -14.93 5.33 -9.30
C PHE A 33 -15.26 3.87 -9.05
N MET A 34 -14.73 3.31 -7.96
CA MET A 34 -14.93 1.90 -7.62
C MET A 34 -15.16 1.75 -6.12
N ALA A 35 -16.21 1.03 -5.76
CA ALA A 35 -16.41 0.50 -4.41
C ALA A 35 -16.08 -0.99 -4.41
N VAL A 36 -15.47 -1.45 -3.32
CA VAL A 36 -15.07 -2.84 -3.13
C VAL A 36 -15.55 -3.36 -1.78
N GLU A 37 -15.98 -4.61 -1.77
CA GLU A 37 -16.41 -5.35 -0.58
C GLU A 37 -15.62 -6.66 -0.51
N SER A 38 -15.12 -7.02 0.67
CA SER A 38 -14.47 -8.31 0.87
C SER A 38 -15.50 -9.42 0.86
N LEU A 39 -15.17 -10.55 0.24
CA LEU A 39 -15.94 -11.78 0.31
C LEU A 39 -15.32 -12.81 1.26
N GLU A 40 -14.29 -12.42 2.01
CA GLU A 40 -13.75 -13.23 3.10
C GLU A 40 -14.69 -13.22 4.31
N ALA A 41 -14.70 -14.32 5.07
CA ALA A 41 -15.64 -14.48 6.20
C ALA A 41 -15.56 -13.38 7.24
N ASP A 42 -14.33 -12.90 7.52
CA ASP A 42 -14.04 -11.87 8.51
C ASP A 42 -13.96 -10.46 7.90
N GLY A 43 -14.33 -10.29 6.63
CA GLY A 43 -14.27 -9.03 5.92
C GLY A 43 -12.85 -8.67 5.46
N PHE A 44 -12.53 -7.37 5.45
CA PHE A 44 -11.18 -6.93 5.11
C PHE A 44 -10.21 -7.13 6.27
N PRO A 45 -9.02 -7.70 6.04
CA PRO A 45 -7.95 -7.68 7.04
C PRO A 45 -7.44 -6.24 7.24
N THR A 46 -6.72 -6.00 8.33
CA THR A 46 -6.05 -4.71 8.56
C THR A 46 -4.97 -4.46 7.52
N THR A 47 -4.24 -5.52 7.17
CA THR A 47 -3.15 -5.51 6.19
C THR A 47 -3.30 -6.73 5.29
N TRP A 48 -3.21 -6.54 3.99
CA TRP A 48 -3.17 -7.66 3.06
C TRP A 48 -1.83 -8.40 3.11
N GLU A 49 -1.92 -9.70 3.21
CA GLU A 49 -0.80 -10.61 3.06
C GLU A 49 -0.74 -11.17 1.63
N PRO A 50 0.43 -11.71 1.20
CA PRO A 50 0.50 -12.45 -0.05
C PRO A 50 -0.52 -13.60 -0.08
N GLY A 51 -1.29 -13.68 -1.17
CA GLY A 51 -2.37 -14.66 -1.29
C GLY A 51 -3.48 -14.21 -2.23
N GLU A 52 -4.60 -14.93 -2.20
CA GLU A 52 -5.81 -14.62 -2.98
C GLU A 52 -6.88 -13.99 -2.09
N HIS A 53 -7.39 -12.84 -2.51
CA HIS A 53 -8.41 -12.06 -1.81
C HIS A 53 -9.60 -11.83 -2.75
N PRO A 54 -10.72 -12.53 -2.55
CA PRO A 54 -11.90 -12.34 -3.38
C PRO A 54 -12.66 -11.07 -2.99
N LEU A 55 -12.93 -10.22 -3.98
CA LEU A 55 -13.59 -8.94 -3.81
C LEU A 55 -14.79 -8.80 -4.73
N LEU A 56 -15.91 -8.33 -4.20
CA LEU A 56 -17.02 -7.82 -5.00
C LEU A 56 -16.73 -6.37 -5.40
N MET A 57 -16.77 -6.09 -6.69
CA MET A 57 -16.51 -4.77 -7.25
C MET A 57 -17.75 -4.11 -7.81
N LYS A 58 -17.93 -2.82 -7.51
CA LYS A 58 -19.04 -2.00 -7.99
C LYS A 58 -18.49 -0.70 -8.59
N GLY A 59 -18.83 -0.40 -9.84
CA GLY A 59 -18.52 0.88 -10.49
C GLY A 59 -19.37 1.98 -9.90
N LEU A 60 -18.76 3.12 -9.56
CA LEU A 60 -19.39 4.28 -8.92
C LEU A 60 -20.22 3.91 -7.65
N GLY A 61 -19.86 2.82 -6.99
CA GLY A 61 -20.58 2.30 -5.84
C GLY A 61 -21.93 1.63 -6.13
N LEU A 62 -22.42 1.68 -7.37
CA LEU A 62 -23.79 1.29 -7.74
C LEU A 62 -23.85 0.18 -8.78
N VAL A 63 -22.98 0.22 -9.79
CA VAL A 63 -23.04 -0.70 -10.93
C VAL A 63 -22.24 -1.98 -10.60
N PRO A 64 -22.88 -3.16 -10.52
CA PRO A 64 -22.16 -4.40 -10.27
C PRO A 64 -21.19 -4.69 -11.43
N LEU A 65 -19.90 -4.71 -11.17
CA LEU A 65 -18.87 -5.11 -12.13
C LEU A 65 -18.60 -6.61 -12.08
N GLY A 66 -18.74 -7.22 -10.91
CA GLY A 66 -18.52 -8.63 -10.68
C GLY A 66 -17.55 -8.90 -9.54
N ILE A 67 -17.10 -10.14 -9.46
CA ILE A 67 -16.12 -10.60 -8.46
C ILE A 67 -14.75 -10.68 -9.12
N GLN A 68 -13.77 -10.10 -8.47
CA GLN A 68 -12.34 -10.22 -8.81
C GLN A 68 -11.59 -10.89 -7.67
N VAL A 69 -10.75 -11.84 -8.00
CA VAL A 69 -9.74 -12.34 -7.08
C VAL A 69 -8.49 -11.47 -7.28
N VAL A 70 -8.11 -10.73 -6.26
CA VAL A 70 -6.81 -10.05 -6.16
C VAL A 70 -5.81 -11.09 -5.67
N ARG A 71 -4.73 -11.32 -6.44
CA ARG A 71 -3.66 -12.25 -6.04
C ARG A 71 -2.38 -11.48 -5.82
N LEU A 72 -2.04 -11.30 -4.55
CA LEU A 72 -0.88 -10.53 -4.13
C LEU A 72 0.37 -11.40 -3.98
N SER A 73 1.48 -10.84 -4.43
CA SER A 73 2.82 -11.38 -4.22
C SER A 73 3.82 -10.23 -4.02
N GLU A 74 4.84 -10.48 -3.22
CA GLU A 74 5.88 -9.50 -2.92
C GLU A 74 7.20 -9.90 -3.57
N LEU A 75 7.89 -8.92 -4.11
CA LEU A 75 9.21 -9.06 -4.71
C LEU A 75 10.11 -7.95 -4.19
N THR A 76 11.31 -8.31 -3.76
CA THR A 76 12.35 -7.33 -3.42
C THR A 76 13.51 -7.47 -4.40
N ARG A 77 13.84 -6.40 -5.10
CA ARG A 77 15.03 -6.36 -5.94
C ARG A 77 16.25 -5.98 -5.11
N ARG A 78 17.32 -6.75 -5.25
CA ARG A 78 18.60 -6.55 -4.58
C ARG A 78 19.76 -6.53 -5.58
N ASP A 79 19.54 -6.02 -6.80
CA ASP A 79 20.62 -5.80 -7.74
C ASP A 79 21.23 -4.40 -7.55
N SER A 80 22.48 -4.22 -7.98
CA SER A 80 23.25 -2.98 -7.78
C SER A 80 22.61 -1.72 -8.38
N ALA A 81 21.66 -1.88 -9.31
CA ALA A 81 20.94 -0.76 -9.93
C ALA A 81 19.59 -0.46 -9.26
N HIS A 82 19.08 -1.37 -8.42
CA HIS A 82 17.73 -1.30 -7.88
C HIS A 82 17.68 -1.72 -6.40
N ASP A 83 18.74 -1.46 -5.65
CA ASP A 83 18.79 -1.79 -4.22
C ASP A 83 17.68 -1.07 -3.46
N GLY A 84 16.98 -1.82 -2.59
CA GLY A 84 15.86 -1.29 -1.80
C GLY A 84 14.53 -1.13 -2.54
N VAL A 85 14.41 -1.56 -3.81
CA VAL A 85 13.12 -1.56 -4.53
C VAL A 85 12.26 -2.72 -4.06
N ARG A 86 11.10 -2.39 -3.47
CA ARG A 86 10.06 -3.35 -3.09
C ARG A 86 8.90 -3.27 -4.07
N ILE A 87 8.37 -4.41 -4.48
CA ILE A 87 7.29 -4.49 -5.46
C ILE A 87 6.16 -5.35 -4.87
N LEU A 88 4.97 -4.76 -4.77
CA LEU A 88 3.72 -5.48 -4.56
C LEU A 88 3.07 -5.71 -5.93
N ARG A 89 2.78 -6.97 -6.25
CA ARG A 89 2.23 -7.37 -7.54
C ARG A 89 0.90 -8.09 -7.35
N ASP A 90 -0.11 -7.67 -8.11
CA ASP A 90 -1.41 -8.33 -8.22
C ASP A 90 -1.55 -8.97 -9.61
N THR A 91 -1.65 -10.30 -9.63
CA THR A 91 -1.89 -11.12 -10.84
C THR A 91 -3.24 -11.81 -10.78
N GLY A 92 -4.20 -11.20 -10.14
CA GLY A 92 -5.55 -11.74 -9.99
C GLY A 92 -6.36 -11.80 -11.28
N ARG A 93 -7.64 -12.13 -11.15
CA ARG A 93 -8.55 -12.28 -12.29
C ARG A 93 -9.98 -12.00 -11.91
N GLY A 94 -10.77 -11.54 -12.89
CA GLY A 94 -12.24 -11.52 -12.78
C GLY A 94 -12.80 -12.96 -12.84
N ILE A 95 -13.70 -13.29 -11.92
CA ILE A 95 -14.36 -14.60 -11.87
C ILE A 95 -15.87 -14.53 -12.14
N SER A 96 -16.45 -13.33 -12.12
CA SER A 96 -17.85 -13.12 -12.51
C SER A 96 -18.08 -11.73 -13.10
N GLY A 97 -19.26 -11.54 -13.73
CA GLY A 97 -19.68 -10.26 -14.30
C GLY A 97 -18.80 -9.77 -15.46
N GLY A 98 -18.79 -8.46 -15.67
CA GLY A 98 -18.01 -7.83 -16.74
C GLY A 98 -16.50 -7.96 -16.56
N LEU A 99 -16.01 -8.24 -15.35
CA LEU A 99 -14.58 -8.40 -15.06
C LEU A 99 -13.98 -9.64 -15.73
N THR A 100 -14.80 -10.65 -16.08
CA THR A 100 -14.35 -11.84 -16.81
C THR A 100 -13.86 -11.53 -18.23
N ALA A 101 -14.23 -10.39 -18.79
CA ALA A 101 -13.73 -9.96 -20.09
C ALA A 101 -12.24 -9.62 -20.09
N VAL A 102 -11.66 -9.30 -18.92
CA VAL A 102 -10.23 -9.04 -18.76
C VAL A 102 -9.50 -10.36 -18.62
N SER A 103 -8.86 -10.81 -19.69
CA SER A 103 -8.16 -12.10 -19.76
C SER A 103 -6.71 -12.05 -19.26
N THR A 104 -6.11 -10.85 -19.22
CA THR A 104 -4.75 -10.62 -18.69
C THR A 104 -4.80 -9.48 -17.71
N TRP A 105 -4.25 -9.70 -16.52
CA TRP A 105 -4.13 -8.71 -15.47
C TRP A 105 -2.78 -8.87 -14.78
N ASP A 106 -1.98 -7.81 -14.80
CA ASP A 106 -0.69 -7.74 -14.11
C ASP A 106 -0.49 -6.30 -13.63
N HIS A 107 -0.73 -6.09 -12.37
CA HIS A 107 -0.61 -4.79 -11.72
C HIS A 107 0.57 -4.83 -10.75
N SER A 108 1.53 -3.95 -10.93
CA SER A 108 2.75 -3.88 -10.14
C SER A 108 2.93 -2.49 -9.54
N MET A 109 3.08 -2.42 -8.24
CA MET A 109 3.36 -1.21 -7.47
C MET A 109 4.76 -1.29 -6.90
N ALA A 110 5.67 -0.48 -7.41
CA ALA A 110 7.06 -0.45 -6.97
C ALA A 110 7.35 0.77 -6.10
N ILE A 111 8.01 0.53 -4.98
CA ILE A 111 8.41 1.53 -3.98
C ILE A 111 9.92 1.50 -3.81
N ALA A 112 10.54 2.67 -3.86
CA ALA A 112 11.96 2.85 -3.61
C ALA A 112 12.21 4.21 -2.91
N PRO A 113 13.34 4.40 -2.23
CA PRO A 113 13.80 5.73 -1.86
C PRO A 113 13.90 6.61 -3.11
N ASP A 114 13.47 7.86 -3.00
CA ASP A 114 13.63 8.81 -4.11
C ASP A 114 15.08 9.32 -4.12
N PRO A 115 15.84 9.09 -5.21
CA PRO A 115 17.24 9.50 -5.28
C PRO A 115 17.43 11.02 -5.29
N ASP A 116 16.45 11.76 -5.77
CA ASP A 116 16.50 13.20 -5.93
C ASP A 116 15.91 13.95 -4.72
N HIS A 117 15.12 13.24 -3.86
CA HIS A 117 14.42 13.82 -2.72
C HIS A 117 14.58 12.95 -1.47
N PRO A 118 15.64 13.16 -0.66
CA PRO A 118 15.87 12.39 0.58
C PRO A 118 14.65 12.38 1.50
N GLY A 119 14.31 11.22 2.04
CA GLY A 119 13.16 11.05 2.93
C GLY A 119 11.82 10.88 2.22
N LYS A 120 11.78 11.00 0.89
CA LYS A 120 10.58 10.75 0.07
C LYS A 120 10.66 9.42 -0.65
N THR A 121 9.53 9.05 -1.24
CA THR A 121 9.34 7.77 -1.93
C THR A 121 9.18 7.97 -3.42
N LEU A 122 9.97 7.28 -4.20
CA LEU A 122 9.72 7.09 -5.62
C LEU A 122 8.72 5.94 -5.80
N TYR A 123 7.52 6.28 -6.25
CA TYR A 123 6.43 5.34 -6.51
C TYR A 123 6.23 5.13 -8.01
N ARG A 124 6.13 3.88 -8.43
CA ARG A 124 5.77 3.49 -9.79
C ARG A 124 4.60 2.53 -9.76
N ASP A 125 3.58 2.83 -10.56
CA ASP A 125 2.36 2.05 -10.70
C ASP A 125 2.22 1.60 -12.15
N GLN A 126 2.23 0.30 -12.40
CA GLN A 126 2.12 -0.27 -13.72
C GLN A 126 0.97 -1.26 -13.78
N LEU A 127 0.05 -1.04 -14.70
CA LEU A 127 -0.94 -2.02 -15.10
C LEU A 127 -0.66 -2.52 -16.52
N ILE A 128 -0.61 -3.84 -16.67
CA ILE A 128 -0.68 -4.52 -17.96
C ILE A 128 -1.98 -5.30 -17.98
N PHE A 129 -2.84 -5.03 -18.97
CA PHE A 129 -4.10 -5.74 -19.10
C PHE A 129 -4.42 -6.07 -20.55
N GLY A 130 -5.27 -7.10 -20.72
CA GLY A 130 -5.78 -7.53 -22.01
C GLY A 130 -7.21 -8.07 -21.88
N ALA A 131 -8.04 -7.72 -22.87
CA ALA A 131 -9.43 -8.16 -22.98
C ALA A 131 -9.76 -8.54 -24.44
N GLY A 132 -8.81 -9.17 -25.13
CA GLY A 132 -8.93 -9.47 -26.54
C GLY A 132 -9.23 -8.21 -27.37
N ALA A 133 -10.23 -8.27 -28.26
CA ALA A 133 -10.66 -7.15 -29.10
C ALA A 133 -11.24 -5.97 -28.29
N ALA A 134 -11.78 -6.21 -27.08
CA ALA A 134 -12.33 -5.18 -26.21
C ALA A 134 -11.25 -4.35 -25.48
N THR A 135 -9.98 -4.72 -25.57
CA THR A 135 -8.88 -4.03 -24.87
C THR A 135 -8.85 -2.53 -25.18
N LEU A 136 -9.07 -2.14 -26.45
CA LEU A 136 -9.09 -0.74 -26.85
C LEU A 136 -10.24 0.04 -26.23
N ALA A 137 -11.40 -0.60 -26.07
CA ALA A 137 -12.57 0.02 -25.46
C ALA A 137 -12.40 0.22 -23.94
N PHE A 138 -11.72 -0.70 -23.25
CA PHE A 138 -11.46 -0.59 -21.82
C PHE A 138 -10.31 0.35 -21.47
N TRP A 139 -9.37 0.56 -22.39
CA TRP A 139 -8.16 1.33 -22.11
C TRP A 139 -8.41 2.75 -21.56
N PRO A 140 -9.31 3.56 -22.15
CA PRO A 140 -9.56 4.92 -21.64
C PRO A 140 -10.08 4.90 -20.19
N GLY A 141 -10.99 3.96 -19.86
CA GLY A 141 -11.53 3.82 -18.51
C GLY A 141 -10.44 3.48 -17.50
N PHE A 142 -9.59 2.50 -17.81
CA PHE A 142 -8.45 2.18 -16.95
C PHE A 142 -7.45 3.32 -16.86
N TRP A 143 -7.16 4.01 -17.96
CA TRP A 143 -6.25 5.14 -17.94
C TRP A 143 -6.76 6.27 -17.01
N VAL A 144 -8.02 6.66 -17.12
CA VAL A 144 -8.65 7.68 -16.26
C VAL A 144 -8.63 7.24 -14.80
N PHE A 145 -9.01 5.99 -14.52
CA PHE A 145 -9.00 5.45 -13.16
C PHE A 145 -7.61 5.44 -12.55
N TRP A 146 -6.56 5.08 -13.31
CA TRP A 146 -5.18 5.10 -12.83
C TRP A 146 -4.67 6.52 -12.57
N GLN A 147 -5.03 7.50 -13.38
CA GLN A 147 -4.71 8.91 -13.11
C GLN A 147 -5.36 9.39 -11.80
N TRP A 148 -6.63 9.07 -11.62
CA TRP A 148 -7.35 9.38 -10.39
C TRP A 148 -6.69 8.73 -9.19
N ARG A 149 -6.44 7.44 -9.25
CA ARG A 149 -5.80 6.67 -8.17
C ARG A 149 -4.44 7.24 -7.81
N MET A 150 -3.62 7.58 -8.79
CA MET A 150 -2.31 8.21 -8.57
C MET A 150 -2.45 9.56 -7.86
N HIS A 151 -3.40 10.39 -8.27
CA HIS A 151 -3.69 11.67 -7.63
C HIS A 151 -4.08 11.48 -6.15
N GLN A 152 -4.95 10.53 -5.85
CA GLN A 152 -5.36 10.24 -4.48
C GLN A 152 -4.22 9.69 -3.63
N ILE A 153 -3.40 8.80 -4.16
CA ILE A 153 -2.19 8.31 -3.50
C ILE A 153 -1.28 9.48 -3.11
N ALA A 154 -1.02 10.40 -4.02
CA ALA A 154 -0.17 11.57 -3.74
C ALA A 154 -0.77 12.49 -2.68
N ARG A 155 -2.09 12.69 -2.71
CA ARG A 155 -2.82 13.51 -1.74
C ARG A 155 -2.77 12.91 -0.33
N LEU A 156 -2.85 11.58 -0.21
CA LEU A 156 -2.88 10.88 1.06
C LEU A 156 -1.48 10.60 1.63
N ALA A 157 -0.45 10.51 0.78
CA ALA A 157 0.89 10.14 1.19
C ALA A 157 1.44 10.92 2.41
N PRO A 158 1.24 12.25 2.55
CA PRO A 158 1.70 12.98 3.73
C PRO A 158 1.06 12.53 5.04
N THR A 159 -0.14 11.90 5.01
CA THR A 159 -0.86 11.48 6.22
C THR A 159 -0.38 10.12 6.71
N TRP A 160 0.18 9.28 5.85
CA TRP A 160 0.53 7.90 6.20
C TRP A 160 1.59 7.74 7.30
N ARG A 161 2.38 8.77 7.56
CA ARG A 161 3.34 8.78 8.67
C ARG A 161 2.66 8.88 10.05
N PHE A 162 1.38 9.31 10.09
CA PHE A 162 0.62 9.49 11.33
C PHE A 162 -0.39 8.36 11.57
N ASP A 163 -0.98 7.82 10.49
CA ASP A 163 -2.14 6.91 10.58
C ASP A 163 -1.77 5.43 10.75
N LEU A 164 -0.50 5.07 10.60
CA LEU A 164 -0.08 3.67 10.54
C LEU A 164 0.58 3.17 11.82
N GLY A 165 0.21 3.73 12.98
CA GLY A 165 0.54 3.15 14.28
C GLY A 165 2.04 2.79 14.43
N VAL A 166 2.92 3.67 14.01
CA VAL A 166 4.34 3.52 14.33
C VAL A 166 4.53 4.00 15.76
N ASP A 167 4.36 3.05 16.66
CA ASP A 167 5.04 2.91 17.93
C ASP A 167 5.22 4.18 18.74
N ALA A 168 4.22 4.47 19.55
CA ALA A 168 4.39 5.21 20.80
C ALA A 168 5.28 4.42 21.81
N ASP A 169 5.62 3.16 21.51
CA ASP A 169 6.32 2.27 22.44
C ASP A 169 7.86 2.39 22.38
N GLY A 170 8.42 3.20 21.48
CA GLY A 170 9.88 3.37 21.37
C GLY A 170 10.46 4.60 22.07
N ALA A 171 9.64 5.48 22.62
CA ALA A 171 10.12 6.77 23.18
C ALA A 171 10.22 6.82 24.71
N ASP A 172 9.66 5.84 25.43
CA ASP A 172 9.59 5.90 26.91
C ASP A 172 10.64 5.04 27.65
N GLU A 173 11.49 4.29 26.95
CA GLU A 173 12.48 3.43 27.63
C GLU A 173 13.87 4.08 27.80
N ALA A 174 14.07 5.31 27.36
CA ALA A 174 15.36 5.99 27.44
C ALA A 174 15.53 6.97 28.63
N THR A 175 14.57 7.06 29.56
CA THR A 175 14.62 8.08 30.62
C THR A 175 14.50 7.57 32.06
N LEU A 176 14.65 6.26 32.31
CA LEU A 176 14.54 5.72 33.67
C LEU A 176 15.79 5.07 34.24
N ASP A 177 16.98 5.38 33.75
CA ASP A 177 18.23 4.95 34.39
C ASP A 177 19.11 6.16 34.74
N ALA A 178 18.69 6.91 35.75
CA ALA A 178 19.57 7.80 36.51
C ALA A 178 19.82 7.15 37.88
N PRO A 179 21.06 6.79 38.24
CA PRO A 179 21.34 6.21 39.55
C PRO A 179 21.20 7.29 40.62
N SER A 180 20.29 7.09 41.55
CA SER A 180 20.20 7.92 42.77
C SER A 180 21.38 7.60 43.69
N THR A 181 22.36 8.46 43.67
CA THR A 181 23.38 8.52 44.71
C THR A 181 22.77 9.14 45.97
N ASN A 182 22.40 8.29 46.91
CA ASN A 182 22.09 8.74 48.26
C ASN A 182 23.23 8.30 49.18
N ALA A 183 24.19 9.19 49.38
CA ALA A 183 25.24 9.08 50.40
C ALA A 183 24.71 9.76 51.66
N ALA A 184 24.31 8.99 52.65
CA ALA A 184 24.15 9.45 54.01
C ALA A 184 25.09 8.65 54.88
N GLY A 185 26.25 9.22 55.16
CA GLY A 185 27.19 8.74 56.18
C GLY A 185 26.64 9.06 57.55
N THR A 186 26.70 8.07 58.46
CA THR A 186 26.55 8.28 59.90
C THR A 186 27.86 7.85 60.57
N PRO A 187 28.50 8.73 61.38
CA PRO A 187 29.72 8.35 62.04
C PRO A 187 29.46 7.52 63.29
N PRO A 188 30.37 6.62 63.72
CA PRO A 188 30.25 5.87 64.94
C PRO A 188 30.72 6.72 66.13
N LEU A 189 29.88 6.73 67.19
CA LEU A 189 30.27 7.17 68.52
C LEU A 189 31.02 6.04 69.26
N GLY A 190 32.06 6.43 69.92
CA GLY A 190 33.00 5.60 70.63
C GLY A 190 32.47 5.01 71.94
N GLY A 191 33.24 4.11 72.47
CA GLY A 191 33.21 3.44 73.75
C GLY A 191 34.38 2.49 73.80
#